data_afabd7827ad47aba430653d5e356aa3b
#
_entry.id   afabd7827ad47aba430653d5e356aa3b
#
_cell.length_a   1.000
_cell.length_b   1.000
_cell.length_c   1.000
_cell.angle_alpha   90.00
_cell.angle_beta   90.00
_cell.angle_gamma   90.00
#
_symmetry.space_group_name_H-M   'P 1'
#
loop_
_entity.id
_entity.type
_entity.pdbx_description
1 polymer ?
#
loop_
_entity_poly.entity_id
_entity_poly.type
_entity_poly.pdbx_seq_one_letter_code
_entity_poly.pdbx_strand_id
1 'polypeptide(L)'
;LDELFDSYPRQYVIEIITEQLLEMVVQKNKLLDTYILNFAAVSFAIFRLRGLEIGAHFIQSTVELFLNQFKKQKDEFANMESEDAAVLPKESLNIVTLLSYTYDFGFISCKLLYDIIEMLVSEPNVLTTELLLRIVAVSGQQIRGDDPFALKQIMSQLLTNVKLIENPSPRLQFLMSTMTDLKNNRLKPSVLASDFHPIKKVVVSTFKAISSAMEPLQVSLKDIENVDTTGKWWLVGASWRGNMNSALEENTDTNEKIRIKDDFLLEDDLLDDIPDWTQIAKENRMNTDIRRAIFVSIMSAQDCVDAFENIEKLGLKNKQILEAPRVLLNCLLADSKENGYNQYYSLVAMKLCEQHHNLLKSFQFLFWDTIQKYEDKEDSDSEDDMEAEITDENVRLRTIANQGKFFGNLLGQGILKLDIFKHVPLISGLTADGNLFIEVMIYQLFQTIAKRSEITKKKEGKKMYQYKDENMVALINGNVMGETKGTILRGLRWFLNNKLKYENYLDPDQKSKAYLRDTRRIEWALPMFSDLTKQLAEDGDY
;
A
#
# COMPACT_ATOMS: atom_id res chain seq x y z
N LEU A 1 -5.28 37.18 -8.03
CA LEU A 1 -6.19 36.97 -6.88
C LEU A 1 -6.93 38.24 -6.52
N ASP A 2 -6.29 39.42 -6.48
CA ASP A 2 -6.90 40.69 -6.12
C ASP A 2 -8.05 41.02 -7.06
N GLU A 3 -7.81 40.94 -8.35
CA GLU A 3 -8.83 41.19 -9.40
C GLU A 3 -10.07 40.26 -9.25
N LEU A 4 -9.87 39.02 -8.84
CA LEU A 4 -10.99 38.10 -8.64
C LEU A 4 -11.84 38.52 -7.43
N PHE A 5 -11.20 38.89 -6.31
CA PHE A 5 -11.90 39.30 -5.10
C PHE A 5 -12.56 40.71 -5.27
N ASP A 6 -12.06 41.53 -6.16
CA ASP A 6 -12.64 42.83 -6.49
C ASP A 6 -13.82 42.72 -7.47
N SER A 7 -13.79 41.74 -8.36
CA SER A 7 -14.78 41.57 -9.43
C SER A 7 -15.95 40.65 -9.07
N TYR A 8 -15.78 39.73 -8.11
CA TYR A 8 -16.77 38.71 -7.78
C TYR A 8 -17.07 38.61 -6.26
N PRO A 9 -18.25 38.09 -5.87
CA PRO A 9 -18.59 37.90 -4.47
C PRO A 9 -17.54 37.00 -3.76
N ARG A 10 -17.04 37.48 -2.62
CA ARG A 10 -15.95 36.84 -1.87
C ARG A 10 -16.17 35.35 -1.62
N GLN A 11 -17.38 34.96 -1.20
CA GLN A 11 -17.70 33.56 -0.91
C GLN A 11 -17.57 32.68 -2.15
N TYR A 12 -18.01 33.15 -3.31
CA TYR A 12 -17.90 32.43 -4.58
C TYR A 12 -16.44 32.18 -4.99
N VAL A 13 -15.60 33.21 -4.80
CA VAL A 13 -14.16 33.10 -5.10
C VAL A 13 -13.48 32.09 -4.18
N ILE A 14 -13.82 32.10 -2.88
CA ILE A 14 -13.29 31.16 -1.89
C ILE A 14 -13.67 29.72 -2.26
N GLU A 15 -14.94 29.49 -2.59
CA GLU A 15 -15.46 28.17 -2.94
C GLU A 15 -14.77 27.60 -4.18
N ILE A 16 -14.71 28.38 -5.28
CA ILE A 16 -14.09 27.95 -6.53
C ILE A 16 -12.59 27.68 -6.36
N ILE A 17 -11.86 28.56 -5.66
CA ILE A 17 -10.42 28.35 -5.43
C ILE A 17 -10.19 27.08 -4.62
N THR A 18 -10.99 26.86 -3.57
CA THR A 18 -10.89 25.65 -2.73
C THR A 18 -11.17 24.40 -3.56
N GLU A 19 -12.26 24.39 -4.32
CA GLU A 19 -12.65 23.26 -5.16
C GLU A 19 -11.57 22.92 -6.19
N GLN A 20 -11.03 23.93 -6.89
CA GLN A 20 -9.98 23.71 -7.89
C GLN A 20 -8.68 23.17 -7.27
N LEU A 21 -8.26 23.69 -6.11
CA LEU A 21 -7.08 23.19 -5.42
C LEU A 21 -7.26 21.73 -4.97
N LEU A 22 -8.44 21.37 -4.46
CA LEU A 22 -8.73 20.01 -4.00
C LEU A 22 -8.90 19.03 -5.16
N GLU A 23 -9.53 19.43 -6.26
CA GLU A 23 -9.68 18.60 -7.46
C GLU A 23 -8.31 18.15 -8.02
N MET A 24 -7.31 19.02 -7.97
CA MET A 24 -5.95 18.71 -8.38
C MET A 24 -5.26 17.65 -7.50
N VAL A 25 -5.62 17.55 -6.23
CA VAL A 25 -5.01 16.63 -5.27
C VAL A 25 -5.79 15.29 -5.19
N VAL A 26 -7.11 15.33 -5.40
CA VAL A 26 -7.97 14.13 -5.32
C VAL A 26 -7.85 13.30 -6.59
N GLN A 27 -6.74 12.61 -6.73
CA GLN A 27 -6.46 11.73 -7.87
C GLN A 27 -6.39 10.27 -7.42
N LYS A 28 -6.84 9.35 -8.29
CA LYS A 28 -6.80 7.91 -8.03
C LYS A 28 -5.39 7.35 -7.91
N ASN A 29 -4.45 7.97 -8.59
CA ASN A 29 -3.04 7.61 -8.54
C ASN A 29 -2.33 8.37 -7.42
N LYS A 30 -1.26 7.79 -6.88
CA LYS A 30 -0.38 8.51 -5.97
C LYS A 30 0.26 9.70 -6.70
N LEU A 31 0.18 10.86 -6.09
CA LEU A 31 0.85 12.07 -6.58
C LEU A 31 2.26 12.17 -6.01
N LEU A 32 3.14 12.85 -6.73
CA LEU A 32 4.48 13.17 -6.24
C LEU A 32 4.40 14.05 -4.99
N ASP A 33 5.24 13.76 -4.01
CA ASP A 33 5.29 14.50 -2.74
C ASP A 33 5.52 15.99 -2.96
N THR A 34 6.45 16.35 -3.85
CA THR A 34 6.74 17.74 -4.20
C THR A 34 5.54 18.46 -4.83
N TYR A 35 4.70 17.74 -5.55
CA TYR A 35 3.47 18.28 -6.12
C TYR A 35 2.47 18.66 -5.02
N ILE A 36 2.16 17.73 -4.10
CA ILE A 36 1.25 17.98 -2.98
C ILE A 36 1.81 19.06 -2.05
N LEU A 37 3.12 19.03 -1.79
CA LEU A 37 3.83 20.04 -1.00
C LEU A 37 3.64 21.46 -1.57
N ASN A 38 3.71 21.62 -2.90
CA ASN A 38 3.47 22.91 -3.55
C ASN A 38 2.01 23.38 -3.35
N PHE A 39 1.03 22.47 -3.43
CA PHE A 39 -0.37 22.83 -3.15
C PHE A 39 -0.59 23.24 -1.70
N ALA A 40 0.03 22.54 -0.74
CA ALA A 40 0.01 22.95 0.66
C ALA A 40 0.63 24.35 0.87
N ALA A 41 1.76 24.61 0.20
CA ALA A 41 2.42 25.92 0.26
C ALA A 41 1.55 27.04 -0.35
N VAL A 42 0.90 26.79 -1.50
CA VAL A 42 -0.02 27.74 -2.15
C VAL A 42 -1.23 28.01 -1.26
N SER A 43 -1.85 26.97 -0.70
CA SER A 43 -3.00 27.10 0.20
C SER A 43 -2.63 27.90 1.45
N PHE A 44 -1.46 27.62 2.04
CA PHE A 44 -0.93 28.37 3.18
C PHE A 44 -0.66 29.85 2.80
N ALA A 45 -0.09 30.10 1.62
CA ALA A 45 0.15 31.46 1.14
C ALA A 45 -1.18 32.24 0.95
N ILE A 46 -2.20 31.62 0.38
CA ILE A 46 -3.53 32.20 0.22
C ILE A 46 -4.16 32.52 1.59
N PHE A 47 -4.06 31.57 2.55
CA PHE A 47 -4.50 31.80 3.92
C PHE A 47 -3.82 33.02 4.55
N ARG A 48 -2.50 33.13 4.40
CA ARG A 48 -1.72 34.28 4.92
C ARG A 48 -2.12 35.62 4.27
N LEU A 49 -2.49 35.63 3.00
CA LEU A 49 -2.86 36.83 2.25
C LEU A 49 -4.32 37.26 2.49
N ARG A 50 -5.24 36.29 2.58
CA ARG A 50 -6.69 36.57 2.55
C ARG A 50 -7.40 36.32 3.87
N GLY A 51 -6.69 35.79 4.85
CA GLY A 51 -7.16 35.70 6.22
C GLY A 51 -7.87 34.41 6.56
N LEU A 52 -8.50 34.41 7.76
CA LEU A 52 -9.04 33.23 8.43
C LEU A 52 -10.13 32.51 7.63
N GLU A 53 -11.02 33.24 6.99
CA GLU A 53 -12.22 32.69 6.34
C GLU A 53 -11.87 31.69 5.23
N ILE A 54 -10.96 32.07 4.32
CA ILE A 54 -10.54 31.19 3.22
C ILE A 54 -9.74 29.99 3.74
N GLY A 55 -8.88 30.22 4.74
CA GLY A 55 -8.12 29.13 5.35
C GLY A 55 -9.01 28.11 6.04
N ALA A 56 -9.97 28.59 6.83
CA ALA A 56 -10.90 27.74 7.54
C ALA A 56 -11.81 26.95 6.59
N HIS A 57 -12.31 27.60 5.54
CA HIS A 57 -13.11 26.94 4.49
C HIS A 57 -12.30 25.86 3.77
N PHE A 58 -11.04 26.16 3.43
CA PHE A 58 -10.16 25.17 2.78
C PHE A 58 -9.93 23.94 3.66
N ILE A 59 -9.62 24.12 4.94
CA ILE A 59 -9.40 23.00 5.88
C ILE A 59 -10.69 22.21 6.10
N GLN A 60 -11.83 22.88 6.29
CA GLN A 60 -13.15 22.23 6.41
C GLN A 60 -13.41 21.32 5.20
N SER A 61 -13.34 21.87 3.99
CA SER A 61 -13.59 21.12 2.75
C SER A 61 -12.58 19.97 2.55
N THR A 62 -11.31 20.18 2.94
CA THR A 62 -10.26 19.14 2.83
C THR A 62 -10.56 17.96 3.75
N VAL A 63 -10.95 18.22 4.99
CA VAL A 63 -11.22 17.15 5.96
C VAL A 63 -12.55 16.44 5.65
N GLU A 64 -13.60 17.15 5.27
CA GLU A 64 -14.85 16.54 4.81
C GLU A 64 -14.61 15.61 3.62
N LEU A 65 -13.81 16.05 2.66
CA LEU A 65 -13.43 15.27 1.50
C LEU A 65 -12.61 14.04 1.89
N PHE A 66 -11.67 14.19 2.85
CA PHE A 66 -10.92 13.07 3.41
C PHE A 66 -11.84 12.02 4.03
N LEU A 67 -12.75 12.44 4.92
CA LEU A 67 -13.68 11.53 5.60
C LEU A 67 -14.59 10.78 4.61
N ASN A 68 -15.09 11.49 3.59
CA ASN A 68 -15.93 10.91 2.55
C ASN A 68 -15.16 9.88 1.71
N GLN A 69 -13.94 10.21 1.28
CA GLN A 69 -13.11 9.28 0.49
C GLN A 69 -12.63 8.10 1.34
N PHE A 70 -12.24 8.35 2.57
CA PHE A 70 -11.83 7.28 3.51
C PHE A 70 -12.97 6.29 3.75
N LYS A 71 -14.19 6.78 4.03
CA LYS A 71 -15.37 5.93 4.20
C LYS A 71 -15.67 5.11 2.94
N LYS A 72 -15.66 5.76 1.77
CA LYS A 72 -15.87 5.11 0.48
C LYS A 72 -14.83 4.00 0.23
N GLN A 73 -13.55 4.29 0.46
CA GLN A 73 -12.48 3.30 0.28
C GLN A 73 -12.57 2.17 1.31
N LYS A 74 -12.98 2.45 2.55
CA LYS A 74 -13.22 1.44 3.57
C LYS A 74 -14.36 0.49 3.14
N ASP A 75 -15.47 1.02 2.61
CA ASP A 75 -16.59 0.24 2.11
C ASP A 75 -16.20 -0.56 0.84
N GLU A 76 -15.43 0.03 -0.06
CA GLU A 76 -14.88 -0.65 -1.23
C GLU A 76 -13.95 -1.79 -0.82
N PHE A 77 -13.05 -1.55 0.14
CA PHE A 77 -12.13 -2.56 0.66
C PHE A 77 -12.86 -3.73 1.33
N ALA A 78 -13.92 -3.47 2.11
CA ALA A 78 -14.74 -4.51 2.73
C ALA A 78 -15.47 -5.40 1.70
N ASN A 79 -15.71 -4.86 0.49
CA ASN A 79 -16.39 -5.55 -0.61
C ASN A 79 -15.43 -6.07 -1.70
N MET A 80 -14.12 -5.81 -1.58
CA MET A 80 -13.10 -6.29 -2.52
C MET A 80 -12.67 -7.71 -2.17
N GLU A 81 -12.54 -8.51 -3.21
CA GLU A 81 -11.85 -9.79 -3.13
C GLU A 81 -10.35 -9.54 -2.92
N SER A 82 -9.71 -10.42 -2.18
CA SER A 82 -8.31 -10.30 -1.73
C SER A 82 -7.29 -10.02 -2.85
N GLU A 83 -7.59 -10.35 -4.08
CA GLU A 83 -6.70 -10.16 -5.23
C GLU A 83 -6.63 -8.70 -5.73
N ASP A 84 -7.71 -7.93 -5.57
CA ASP A 84 -7.77 -6.53 -6.00
C ASP A 84 -7.34 -5.54 -4.90
N ALA A 85 -7.17 -5.99 -3.67
CA ALA A 85 -6.79 -5.16 -2.51
C ALA A 85 -5.41 -4.50 -2.64
N ALA A 86 -4.53 -5.03 -3.51
CA ALA A 86 -3.19 -4.47 -3.73
C ALA A 86 -3.19 -3.14 -4.50
N VAL A 87 -4.29 -2.79 -5.17
CA VAL A 87 -4.41 -1.58 -6.01
C VAL A 87 -5.53 -0.69 -5.46
N LEU A 88 -5.43 -0.32 -4.19
CA LEU A 88 -6.35 0.65 -3.61
C LEU A 88 -6.15 2.03 -4.26
N PRO A 89 -7.25 2.72 -4.59
CA PRO A 89 -7.19 4.11 -5.01
C PRO A 89 -6.47 4.97 -3.96
N LYS A 90 -5.75 6.01 -4.39
CA LYS A 90 -4.85 6.78 -3.52
C LYS A 90 -5.40 8.17 -3.12
N GLU A 91 -6.68 8.43 -3.33
CA GLU A 91 -7.31 9.70 -3.00
C GLU A 91 -7.15 10.06 -1.52
N SER A 92 -7.50 9.16 -0.59
CA SER A 92 -7.34 9.41 0.85
C SER A 92 -5.88 9.61 1.24
N LEU A 93 -4.96 8.89 0.59
CA LEU A 93 -3.52 9.04 0.81
C LEU A 93 -3.01 10.41 0.39
N ASN A 94 -3.42 10.89 -0.79
CA ASN A 94 -3.04 12.21 -1.29
C ASN A 94 -3.59 13.32 -0.38
N ILE A 95 -4.85 13.20 0.06
CA ILE A 95 -5.48 14.18 0.95
C ILE A 95 -4.81 14.19 2.33
N VAL A 96 -4.53 13.03 2.91
CA VAL A 96 -3.84 12.96 4.21
C VAL A 96 -2.41 13.52 4.11
N THR A 97 -1.76 13.34 2.96
CA THR A 97 -0.46 13.95 2.67
C THR A 97 -0.56 15.47 2.62
N LEU A 98 -1.60 16.01 1.98
CA LEU A 98 -1.87 17.45 1.96
C LEU A 98 -2.10 17.99 3.38
N LEU A 99 -2.93 17.33 4.19
CA LEU A 99 -3.18 17.70 5.58
C LEU A 99 -1.91 17.67 6.44
N SER A 100 -1.06 16.67 6.24
CA SER A 100 0.22 16.58 6.94
C SER A 100 1.14 17.77 6.58
N TYR A 101 1.28 18.12 5.30
CA TYR A 101 2.06 19.29 4.91
C TYR A 101 1.43 20.61 5.38
N THR A 102 0.10 20.74 5.42
CA THR A 102 -0.53 21.96 5.99
C THR A 102 -0.20 22.11 7.48
N TYR A 103 -0.12 21.00 8.22
CA TYR A 103 0.36 21.02 9.59
C TYR A 103 1.84 21.41 9.68
N ASP A 104 2.71 20.87 8.84
CA ASP A 104 4.14 21.18 8.82
C ASP A 104 4.42 22.65 8.48
N PHE A 105 3.57 23.28 7.65
CA PHE A 105 3.62 24.73 7.40
C PHE A 105 3.14 25.56 8.60
N GLY A 106 2.43 25.00 9.54
CA GLY A 106 1.79 25.70 10.65
C GLY A 106 0.48 26.37 10.25
N PHE A 107 -0.22 25.79 9.27
CA PHE A 107 -1.55 26.23 8.86
C PHE A 107 -2.62 25.72 9.84
N ILE A 108 -2.53 24.46 10.26
CA ILE A 108 -3.36 23.85 11.29
C ILE A 108 -2.54 23.49 12.53
N SER A 109 -3.20 23.40 13.69
CA SER A 109 -2.59 22.92 14.93
C SER A 109 -2.46 21.39 14.93
N CYS A 110 -1.65 20.86 15.85
CA CYS A 110 -1.46 19.42 16.04
C CYS A 110 -2.78 18.69 16.39
N LYS A 111 -3.73 19.36 17.03
CA LYS A 111 -4.98 18.77 17.52
C LYS A 111 -5.76 18.01 16.43
N LEU A 112 -5.99 18.65 15.28
CA LEU A 112 -6.71 18.03 14.17
C LEU A 112 -6.00 16.78 13.64
N LEU A 113 -4.67 16.85 13.51
CA LEU A 113 -3.89 15.73 13.01
C LEU A 113 -3.89 14.57 14.02
N TYR A 114 -3.83 14.86 15.32
CA TYR A 114 -3.96 13.86 16.37
C TYR A 114 -5.33 13.20 16.36
N ASP A 115 -6.42 13.96 16.23
CA ASP A 115 -7.77 13.42 16.13
C ASP A 115 -7.89 12.44 14.93
N ILE A 116 -7.26 12.78 13.79
CA ILE A 116 -7.23 11.91 12.60
C ILE A 116 -6.40 10.65 12.89
N ILE A 117 -5.23 10.77 13.51
CA ILE A 117 -4.38 9.63 13.87
C ILE A 117 -5.14 8.70 14.84
N GLU A 118 -5.79 9.25 15.87
CA GLU A 118 -6.58 8.47 16.84
C GLU A 118 -7.73 7.71 16.16
N MET A 119 -8.42 8.33 15.20
CA MET A 119 -9.42 7.68 14.37
C MET A 119 -8.83 6.51 13.57
N LEU A 120 -7.66 6.69 12.97
CA LEU A 120 -7.01 5.64 12.17
C LEU A 120 -6.48 4.49 13.04
N VAL A 121 -6.00 4.79 14.25
CA VAL A 121 -5.47 3.80 15.22
C VAL A 121 -6.59 2.95 15.83
N SER A 122 -7.81 3.45 15.90
CA SER A 122 -8.96 2.73 16.46
C SER A 122 -9.30 1.43 15.72
N GLU A 123 -9.05 1.38 14.41
CA GLU A 123 -9.31 0.22 13.56
C GLU A 123 -8.11 -0.09 12.64
N PRO A 124 -7.08 -0.76 13.14
CA PRO A 124 -5.89 -1.06 12.33
C PRO A 124 -6.21 -2.09 11.22
N ASN A 125 -6.08 -1.65 9.98
CA ASN A 125 -6.21 -2.45 8.76
C ASN A 125 -5.16 -2.02 7.72
N VAL A 126 -5.17 -2.59 6.53
CA VAL A 126 -4.18 -2.28 5.47
C VAL A 126 -4.23 -0.81 5.08
N LEU A 127 -5.45 -0.25 4.88
CA LEU A 127 -5.63 1.15 4.49
C LEU A 127 -5.17 2.10 5.61
N THR A 128 -5.63 1.89 6.85
CA THR A 128 -5.25 2.74 7.99
C THR A 128 -3.77 2.68 8.28
N THR A 129 -3.15 1.50 8.14
CA THR A 129 -1.69 1.32 8.28
C THR A 129 -0.93 2.15 7.25
N GLU A 130 -1.39 2.17 6.00
CA GLU A 130 -0.78 2.97 4.93
C GLU A 130 -0.88 4.47 5.20
N LEU A 131 -2.06 4.93 5.63
CA LEU A 131 -2.28 6.34 5.97
C LEU A 131 -1.44 6.78 7.19
N LEU A 132 -1.34 5.94 8.23
CA LEU A 132 -0.50 6.21 9.40
C LEU A 132 0.98 6.28 9.05
N LEU A 133 1.48 5.32 8.25
CA LEU A 133 2.87 5.35 7.76
C LEU A 133 3.14 6.65 7.00
N ARG A 134 2.17 7.12 6.23
CA ARG A 134 2.31 8.37 5.47
C ARG A 134 2.38 9.60 6.37
N ILE A 135 1.51 9.71 7.37
CA ILE A 135 1.54 10.81 8.34
C ILE A 135 2.90 10.84 9.06
N VAL A 136 3.38 9.67 9.50
CA VAL A 136 4.68 9.55 10.18
C VAL A 136 5.84 9.94 9.27
N ALA A 137 5.79 9.56 7.98
CA ALA A 137 6.83 9.89 7.03
C ALA A 137 6.91 11.39 6.72
N VAL A 138 5.77 12.09 6.69
CA VAL A 138 5.70 13.54 6.40
C VAL A 138 5.95 14.36 7.65
N SER A 139 5.12 14.19 8.68
CA SER A 139 5.04 15.08 9.84
C SER A 139 5.54 14.47 11.14
N GLY A 140 6.03 13.22 11.13
CA GLY A 140 6.36 12.50 12.36
C GLY A 140 7.37 13.26 13.25
N GLN A 141 8.40 13.87 12.68
CA GLN A 141 9.38 14.62 13.44
C GLN A 141 8.78 15.86 14.12
N GLN A 142 7.89 16.57 13.42
CA GLN A 142 7.22 17.76 13.98
C GLN A 142 6.20 17.35 15.06
N ILE A 143 5.39 16.30 14.82
CA ILE A 143 4.47 15.71 15.81
C ILE A 143 5.18 15.37 17.10
N ARG A 144 6.33 14.68 17.00
CA ARG A 144 7.16 14.35 18.17
C ARG A 144 7.68 15.59 18.90
N GLY A 145 8.01 16.65 18.16
CA GLY A 145 8.51 17.91 18.73
C GLY A 145 7.42 18.71 19.44
N ASP A 146 6.21 18.73 18.88
CA ASP A 146 5.12 19.56 19.38
C ASP A 146 4.43 18.96 20.62
N ASP A 147 4.14 17.66 20.60
CA ASP A 147 3.52 16.96 21.74
C ASP A 147 3.99 15.50 21.87
N PRO A 148 5.10 15.26 22.57
CA PRO A 148 5.60 13.90 22.80
C PRO A 148 4.66 13.04 23.65
N PHE A 149 3.83 13.66 24.50
CA PHE A 149 2.92 12.93 25.38
C PHE A 149 1.73 12.34 24.59
N ALA A 150 1.09 13.15 23.73
CA ALA A 150 0.03 12.66 22.86
C ALA A 150 0.52 11.56 21.91
N LEU A 151 1.76 11.69 21.40
CA LEU A 151 2.38 10.64 20.58
C LEU A 151 2.51 9.32 21.38
N LYS A 152 2.96 9.39 22.64
CA LYS A 152 3.09 8.22 23.51
C LYS A 152 1.74 7.55 23.78
N GLN A 153 0.69 8.34 24.01
CA GLN A 153 -0.68 7.85 24.21
C GLN A 153 -1.20 7.12 22.95
N ILE A 154 -1.02 7.71 21.77
CA ILE A 154 -1.40 7.09 20.49
C ILE A 154 -0.66 5.76 20.27
N MET A 155 0.64 5.71 20.57
CA MET A 155 1.42 4.49 20.48
C MET A 155 0.89 3.39 21.40
N SER A 156 0.53 3.75 22.64
CA SER A 156 -0.07 2.82 23.60
C SER A 156 -1.39 2.25 23.09
N GLN A 157 -2.26 3.09 22.52
CA GLN A 157 -3.52 2.67 21.91
C GLN A 157 -3.29 1.74 20.72
N LEU A 158 -2.36 2.11 19.82
CA LEU A 158 -2.00 1.27 18.67
C LEU A 158 -1.51 -0.11 19.11
N LEU A 159 -0.61 -0.17 20.10
CA LEU A 159 -0.12 -1.42 20.68
C LEU A 159 -1.25 -2.28 21.24
N THR A 160 -2.17 -1.66 21.98
CA THR A 160 -3.31 -2.39 22.54
C THR A 160 -4.18 -2.98 21.45
N ASN A 161 -4.47 -2.21 20.40
CA ASN A 161 -5.31 -2.65 19.29
C ASN A 161 -4.63 -3.73 18.45
N VAL A 162 -3.31 -3.61 18.23
CA VAL A 162 -2.53 -4.62 17.49
C VAL A 162 -2.40 -5.93 18.27
N LYS A 163 -2.30 -5.89 19.62
CA LYS A 163 -2.29 -7.12 20.45
C LYS A 163 -3.60 -7.92 20.37
N LEU A 164 -4.71 -7.30 19.92
CA LEU A 164 -5.98 -8.00 19.68
C LEU A 164 -5.99 -8.77 18.35
N ILE A 165 -5.04 -8.48 17.46
CA ILE A 165 -4.87 -9.16 16.19
C ILE A 165 -3.91 -10.33 16.43
N GLU A 166 -4.38 -11.56 16.27
CA GLU A 166 -3.58 -12.77 16.52
C GLU A 166 -2.28 -12.77 15.71
N ASN A 167 -2.34 -12.22 14.51
CA ASN A 167 -1.20 -12.21 13.59
C ASN A 167 -1.16 -10.86 12.79
N PRO A 168 -0.36 -9.89 13.22
CA PRO A 168 -0.26 -8.61 12.53
C PRO A 168 0.51 -8.73 11.22
N SER A 169 -0.01 -8.12 10.15
CA SER A 169 0.64 -8.11 8.83
C SER A 169 2.06 -7.53 8.90
N PRO A 170 2.99 -7.96 8.03
CA PRO A 170 4.36 -7.41 8.01
C PRO A 170 4.40 -5.88 7.91
N ARG A 171 3.44 -5.30 7.21
CA ARG A 171 3.32 -3.84 7.05
C ARG A 171 2.88 -3.15 8.35
N LEU A 172 2.00 -3.77 9.13
CA LEU A 172 1.60 -3.29 10.45
C LEU A 172 2.77 -3.40 11.44
N GLN A 173 3.53 -4.51 11.40
CA GLN A 173 4.75 -4.68 12.18
C GLN A 173 5.79 -3.58 11.83
N PHE A 174 5.93 -3.26 10.53
CA PHE A 174 6.77 -2.16 10.09
C PHE A 174 6.31 -0.80 10.64
N LEU A 175 4.99 -0.52 10.65
CA LEU A 175 4.43 0.68 11.28
C LEU A 175 4.82 0.76 12.76
N MET A 176 4.68 -0.34 13.49
CA MET A 176 5.04 -0.41 14.92
C MET A 176 6.52 -0.09 15.15
N SER A 177 7.40 -0.71 14.35
CA SER A 177 8.83 -0.41 14.39
C SER A 177 9.12 1.07 14.06
N THR A 178 8.48 1.62 13.03
CA THR A 178 8.66 3.01 12.60
C THR A 178 8.18 3.99 13.67
N MET A 179 7.05 3.71 14.34
CA MET A 179 6.55 4.50 15.45
C MET A 179 7.51 4.47 16.65
N THR A 180 8.12 3.32 16.93
CA THR A 180 9.16 3.18 17.98
C THR A 180 10.42 3.96 17.61
N ASP A 181 10.86 3.90 16.37
CA ASP A 181 11.99 4.68 15.86
C ASP A 181 11.69 6.19 15.95
N LEU A 182 10.46 6.61 15.69
CA LEU A 182 9.99 7.99 15.85
C LEU A 182 10.08 8.43 17.31
N LYS A 183 9.53 7.63 18.24
CA LYS A 183 9.62 7.89 19.70
C LYS A 183 11.08 8.11 20.13
N ASN A 184 11.96 7.22 19.68
CA ASN A 184 13.37 7.22 20.06
C ASN A 184 14.24 8.21 19.25
N ASN A 185 13.65 9.02 18.36
CA ASN A 185 14.36 9.93 17.45
C ASN A 185 15.38 9.23 16.54
N ARG A 186 15.03 8.06 16.05
CA ARG A 186 15.89 7.20 15.20
C ARG A 186 15.29 6.95 13.82
N LEU A 187 14.30 7.77 13.39
CA LEU A 187 13.73 7.63 12.05
C LEU A 187 14.81 7.65 10.98
N LYS A 188 14.76 6.65 10.11
CA LYS A 188 15.72 6.53 9.01
C LYS A 188 15.37 7.53 7.91
N PRO A 189 16.37 8.14 7.23
CA PRO A 189 16.12 9.06 6.12
C PRO A 189 15.32 8.43 4.97
N SER A 190 15.40 7.11 4.79
CA SER A 190 14.66 6.37 3.76
C SER A 190 13.14 6.32 4.01
N VAL A 191 12.68 6.58 5.22
CA VAL A 191 11.26 6.60 5.58
C VAL A 191 10.66 8.01 5.44
N LEU A 192 11.51 9.05 5.50
CA LEU A 192 11.06 10.43 5.45
C LEU A 192 10.59 10.83 4.05
N ALA A 193 9.52 11.62 4.01
CA ALA A 193 9.02 12.25 2.80
C ALA A 193 9.91 13.40 2.33
N SER A 194 9.51 14.09 1.27
CA SER A 194 10.24 15.25 0.74
C SER A 194 10.41 16.36 1.78
N ASP A 195 11.60 16.95 1.85
CA ASP A 195 11.89 18.05 2.77
C ASP A 195 11.09 19.30 2.41
N PHE A 196 10.26 19.76 3.32
CA PHE A 196 9.43 20.96 3.17
C PHE A 196 10.13 22.26 3.61
N HIS A 197 11.22 22.17 4.36
CA HIS A 197 11.89 23.34 4.95
C HIS A 197 12.33 24.40 3.95
N PRO A 198 12.88 24.06 2.76
CA PRO A 198 13.26 25.07 1.77
C PRO A 198 12.05 25.89 1.30
N ILE A 199 10.94 25.23 1.01
CA ILE A 199 9.71 25.88 0.53
C ILE A 199 9.08 26.71 1.65
N LYS A 200 9.00 26.15 2.88
CA LYS A 200 8.53 26.90 4.06
C LYS A 200 9.33 28.18 4.27
N LYS A 201 10.66 28.11 4.15
CA LYS A 201 11.53 29.28 4.29
C LYS A 201 11.22 30.35 3.23
N VAL A 202 11.01 29.95 1.98
CA VAL A 202 10.64 30.88 0.89
C VAL A 202 9.30 31.54 1.20
N VAL A 203 8.26 30.75 1.49
CA VAL A 203 6.92 31.26 1.80
C VAL A 203 6.96 32.23 2.99
N VAL A 204 7.55 31.82 4.11
CA VAL A 204 7.63 32.66 5.33
C VAL A 204 8.43 33.92 5.07
N SER A 205 9.55 33.87 4.32
CA SER A 205 10.36 35.07 4.00
C SER A 205 9.59 36.06 3.12
N THR A 206 8.81 35.57 2.18
CA THR A 206 8.00 36.41 1.27
C THR A 206 6.92 37.18 2.05
N PHE A 207 6.33 36.56 3.07
CA PHE A 207 5.25 37.18 3.85
C PHE A 207 5.68 37.91 5.13
N LYS A 208 6.96 37.89 5.49
CA LYS A 208 7.47 38.61 6.68
C LYS A 208 7.15 40.12 6.67
N ALA A 209 7.07 40.72 5.48
CA ALA A 209 6.80 42.16 5.33
C ALA A 209 5.30 42.51 5.29
N ILE A 210 4.41 41.52 5.11
CA ILE A 210 3.00 41.78 4.76
C ILE A 210 2.04 41.41 5.89
N SER A 211 2.40 40.52 6.81
CA SER A 211 1.45 39.94 7.76
C SER A 211 2.00 39.84 9.17
N SER A 212 1.17 40.24 10.15
CA SER A 212 1.30 39.86 11.55
C SER A 212 1.37 38.32 11.67
N ALA A 213 2.02 37.81 12.74
CA ALA A 213 2.04 36.40 13.02
C ALA A 213 0.60 35.87 13.10
N MET A 214 0.20 35.06 12.12
CA MET A 214 -1.07 34.36 12.16
C MET A 214 -0.86 33.05 12.92
N GLU A 215 -1.67 32.80 13.93
CA GLU A 215 -1.65 31.55 14.68
C GLU A 215 -2.22 30.41 13.83
N PRO A 216 -1.71 29.18 14.01
CA PRO A 216 -2.28 28.00 13.38
C PRO A 216 -3.77 27.84 13.73
N LEU A 217 -4.56 27.39 12.78
CA LEU A 217 -6.00 27.14 13.00
C LEU A 217 -6.21 26.08 14.09
N GLN A 218 -6.89 26.48 15.16
CA GLN A 218 -7.23 25.62 16.30
C GLN A 218 -8.60 24.97 16.04
N VAL A 219 -8.61 23.80 15.42
CA VAL A 219 -9.83 23.05 15.09
C VAL A 219 -9.66 21.59 15.45
N SER A 220 -10.74 20.95 15.90
CA SER A 220 -10.81 19.50 16.13
C SER A 220 -11.62 18.82 15.04
N LEU A 221 -11.46 17.50 14.91
CA LEU A 221 -12.26 16.71 13.98
C LEU A 221 -13.76 16.83 14.29
N LYS A 222 -14.12 16.86 15.58
CA LYS A 222 -15.50 17.06 16.04
C LYS A 222 -16.10 18.40 15.65
N ASP A 223 -15.29 19.48 15.64
CA ASP A 223 -15.75 20.81 15.21
C ASP A 223 -16.11 20.80 13.72
N ILE A 224 -15.38 20.03 12.93
CA ILE A 224 -15.60 19.86 11.48
C ILE A 224 -16.85 19.01 11.22
N GLU A 225 -16.98 17.86 11.88
CA GLU A 225 -18.12 16.96 11.70
C GLU A 225 -19.46 17.59 12.12
N ASN A 226 -19.44 18.49 13.11
CA ASN A 226 -20.64 19.12 13.64
C ASN A 226 -20.94 20.49 13.01
N VAL A 227 -20.32 20.86 11.91
CA VAL A 227 -20.51 22.18 11.28
C VAL A 227 -21.96 22.47 10.93
N ASP A 228 -22.73 21.46 10.52
CA ASP A 228 -24.14 21.59 10.16
C ASP A 228 -25.04 21.88 11.38
N THR A 229 -24.63 21.43 12.57
CA THR A 229 -25.43 21.58 13.81
C THR A 229 -24.98 22.77 14.65
N THR A 230 -23.68 23.02 14.74
CA THR A 230 -23.09 24.07 15.58
C THR A 230 -22.76 25.35 14.80
N GLY A 231 -22.84 25.31 13.46
CA GLY A 231 -22.46 26.40 12.56
C GLY A 231 -20.95 26.45 12.30
N LYS A 232 -20.55 27.37 11.43
CA LYS A 232 -19.17 27.52 11.00
C LYS A 232 -18.25 27.83 12.19
N TRP A 233 -17.42 26.86 12.61
CA TRP A 233 -16.54 26.96 13.78
C TRP A 233 -15.62 28.17 13.79
N TRP A 234 -15.25 28.69 12.61
CA TRP A 234 -14.40 29.89 12.47
C TRP A 234 -15.16 31.21 12.62
N LEU A 235 -16.50 31.19 12.55
CA LEU A 235 -17.34 32.38 12.79
C LEU A 235 -17.93 32.37 14.21
N VAL A 236 -18.34 31.21 14.71
CA VAL A 236 -19.01 31.04 15.99
C VAL A 236 -18.01 30.87 17.14
N GLY A 237 -16.89 30.17 16.88
CA GLY A 237 -15.90 29.82 17.91
C GLY A 237 -15.16 31.02 18.51
N ALA A 238 -14.87 32.05 17.76
CA ALA A 238 -14.13 33.20 18.26
C ALA A 238 -14.96 34.10 19.20
N SER A 239 -16.29 34.19 18.97
CA SER A 239 -17.18 35.02 19.80
C SER A 239 -17.74 34.28 21.01
N TRP A 240 -17.91 32.96 20.91
CA TRP A 240 -18.64 32.16 21.93
C TRP A 240 -17.71 31.54 22.96
N ARG A 241 -16.52 31.09 22.57
CA ARG A 241 -15.51 30.57 23.51
C ARG A 241 -14.94 31.68 24.43
N GLY A 242 -14.86 32.90 23.92
CA GLY A 242 -14.48 34.04 24.75
C GLY A 242 -15.44 34.32 25.89
N ASN A 243 -16.75 34.13 25.67
CA ASN A 243 -17.76 34.35 26.70
C ASN A 243 -17.98 33.15 27.64
N MET A 244 -17.71 31.92 27.21
CA MET A 244 -17.79 30.75 28.10
C MET A 244 -16.54 30.58 28.98
N ASN A 245 -15.35 30.89 28.48
CA ASN A 245 -14.13 30.82 29.29
C ASN A 245 -14.14 31.90 30.38
N SER A 246 -14.67 33.11 30.11
CA SER A 246 -14.82 34.12 31.16
C SER A 246 -15.89 33.77 32.21
N ALA A 247 -16.89 32.96 31.85
CA ALA A 247 -17.90 32.49 32.81
C ALA A 247 -17.48 31.25 33.61
N LEU A 248 -16.47 30.50 33.13
CA LEU A 248 -15.89 29.35 33.84
C LEU A 248 -14.64 29.71 34.64
N GLU A 249 -13.93 30.79 34.27
CA GLU A 249 -12.78 31.30 35.04
C GLU A 249 -13.17 32.08 36.30
N GLU A 250 -14.39 32.57 36.44
CA GLU A 250 -14.85 33.22 37.66
C GLU A 250 -15.22 32.26 38.82
N ASN A 251 -15.22 30.93 38.61
CA ASN A 251 -15.59 29.96 39.63
C ASN A 251 -14.56 28.91 40.00
N THR A 252 -13.30 29.08 39.65
CA THR A 252 -12.24 28.16 40.07
C THR A 252 -10.97 28.90 40.53
N ASP A 253 -11.11 29.72 41.57
CA ASP A 253 -10.03 30.03 42.47
C ASP A 253 -9.92 28.89 43.51
N THR A 254 -9.41 27.77 43.08
CA THR A 254 -8.78 26.80 43.99
C THR A 254 -7.49 26.29 43.32
N ASN A 255 -6.41 26.82 43.86
CA ASN A 255 -5.07 26.30 43.69
C ASN A 255 -4.99 24.81 44.06
N GLU A 256 -5.29 23.93 43.15
CA GLU A 256 -4.72 22.60 43.16
C GLU A 256 -3.72 22.49 42.03
N LYS A 257 -2.48 22.81 42.36
CA LYS A 257 -1.33 22.20 41.72
C LYS A 257 -1.49 20.70 41.87
N ILE A 258 -2.14 20.05 40.88
CA ILE A 258 -2.07 18.61 40.77
C ILE A 258 -0.60 18.29 40.49
N ARG A 259 0.09 17.93 41.57
CA ARG A 259 1.30 17.15 41.51
C ARG A 259 0.90 15.85 40.87
N ILE A 260 1.11 15.76 39.56
CA ILE A 260 1.07 14.49 38.85
C ILE A 260 2.21 13.69 39.48
N LYS A 261 1.82 12.77 40.36
CA LYS A 261 2.72 11.77 40.93
C LYS A 261 3.33 10.96 39.81
N ASP A 262 4.58 10.63 39.98
CA ASP A 262 5.43 9.75 39.19
C ASP A 262 4.92 8.29 39.03
N ASP A 263 3.64 8.05 39.10
CA ASP A 263 3.04 6.71 38.95
C ASP A 263 2.86 6.27 37.47
N PHE A 264 3.32 7.07 36.50
CA PHE A 264 3.22 6.75 35.07
C PHE A 264 4.49 6.09 34.47
N LEU A 265 5.39 5.61 35.34
CA LEU A 265 6.61 4.89 34.92
C LEU A 265 6.34 3.42 34.54
N LEU A 266 5.11 2.91 34.77
CA LEU A 266 4.77 1.51 34.51
C LEU A 266 4.36 1.19 33.07
N GLU A 267 4.20 2.21 32.21
CA GLU A 267 3.81 1.96 30.80
C GLU A 267 4.98 1.93 29.81
N ASP A 268 6.20 2.22 30.23
CA ASP A 268 7.37 2.09 29.36
C ASP A 268 7.68 0.60 29.05
N ASP A 269 7.32 -0.32 29.97
CA ASP A 269 7.48 -1.76 29.77
C ASP A 269 6.61 -2.32 28.61
N LEU A 270 5.47 -1.67 28.32
CA LEU A 270 4.60 -2.09 27.22
C LEU A 270 5.18 -1.74 25.83
N LEU A 271 6.08 -0.77 25.76
CA LEU A 271 6.73 -0.34 24.52
C LEU A 271 8.02 -1.11 24.24
N ASP A 272 8.59 -1.77 25.26
CA ASP A 272 9.75 -2.65 25.10
C ASP A 272 9.37 -4.00 24.46
N ASP A 273 8.08 -4.36 24.49
CA ASP A 273 7.53 -5.54 23.80
C ASP A 273 7.32 -5.34 22.28
N ILE A 274 7.61 -4.14 21.73
CA ILE A 274 7.59 -3.95 20.28
C ILE A 274 8.78 -4.68 19.68
N PRO A 275 8.56 -5.63 18.72
CA PRO A 275 9.67 -6.32 18.08
C PRO A 275 10.66 -5.31 17.49
N ASP A 276 11.92 -5.42 17.89
CA ASP A 276 12.99 -4.58 17.32
C ASP A 276 13.02 -4.83 15.80
N TRP A 277 13.22 -3.76 15.03
CA TRP A 277 13.41 -3.83 13.59
C TRP A 277 14.41 -4.92 13.17
N THR A 278 15.50 -5.09 13.95
CA THR A 278 16.46 -6.18 13.77
C THR A 278 15.84 -7.56 13.96
N GLN A 279 14.86 -7.69 14.84
CA GLN A 279 14.15 -8.94 15.09
C GLN A 279 13.17 -9.24 13.95
N ILE A 280 12.35 -8.28 13.53
CA ILE A 280 11.46 -8.43 12.36
C ILE A 280 12.26 -8.78 11.10
N ALA A 281 13.40 -8.12 10.91
CA ALA A 281 14.27 -8.41 9.79
C ALA A 281 14.90 -9.82 9.89
N LYS A 282 15.25 -10.30 11.08
CA LYS A 282 15.73 -11.67 11.30
C LYS A 282 14.63 -12.70 11.06
N GLU A 283 13.44 -12.47 11.60
CA GLU A 283 12.27 -13.34 11.39
C GLU A 283 11.90 -13.46 9.91
N ASN A 284 12.07 -12.38 9.17
CA ASN A 284 11.91 -12.35 7.71
C ASN A 284 13.21 -12.68 6.94
N ARG A 285 14.22 -13.26 7.59
CA ARG A 285 15.51 -13.72 6.99
C ARG A 285 16.33 -12.64 6.30
N MET A 286 16.23 -11.40 6.77
CA MET A 286 17.01 -10.26 6.27
C MET A 286 18.38 -10.19 6.95
N ASN A 287 19.21 -11.22 6.73
CA ASN A 287 20.50 -11.39 7.43
C ASN A 287 21.57 -10.38 7.00
N THR A 288 21.42 -9.73 5.86
CA THR A 288 22.39 -8.75 5.35
C THR A 288 21.83 -7.33 5.38
N ASP A 289 22.69 -6.32 5.52
CA ASP A 289 22.29 -4.92 5.50
C ASP A 289 21.60 -4.52 4.19
N ILE A 290 22.01 -5.15 3.07
CA ILE A 290 21.40 -4.93 1.74
C ILE A 290 19.97 -5.44 1.75
N ARG A 291 19.73 -6.67 2.22
CA ARG A 291 18.37 -7.24 2.30
C ARG A 291 17.48 -6.41 3.22
N ARG A 292 18.02 -5.95 4.36
CA ARG A 292 17.28 -5.05 5.27
C ARG A 292 16.91 -3.73 4.60
N ALA A 293 17.84 -3.13 3.87
CA ALA A 293 17.57 -1.88 3.15
C ALA A 293 16.50 -2.06 2.08
N ILE A 294 16.56 -3.14 1.28
CA ILE A 294 15.54 -3.48 0.29
C ILE A 294 14.19 -3.75 0.96
N PHE A 295 14.17 -4.52 2.05
CA PHE A 295 12.97 -4.79 2.83
C PHE A 295 12.30 -3.50 3.34
N VAL A 296 13.09 -2.60 3.93
CA VAL A 296 12.60 -1.28 4.38
C VAL A 296 12.00 -0.51 3.21
N SER A 297 12.68 -0.47 2.07
CA SER A 297 12.20 0.24 0.87
C SER A 297 10.88 -0.31 0.34
N ILE A 298 10.67 -1.64 0.41
CA ILE A 298 9.41 -2.29 0.02
C ILE A 298 8.30 -2.00 1.03
N MET A 299 8.58 -2.10 2.33
CA MET A 299 7.57 -1.97 3.38
C MET A 299 7.16 -0.51 3.67
N SER A 300 8.08 0.45 3.49
CA SER A 300 7.78 1.88 3.63
C SER A 300 7.07 2.47 2.42
N ALA A 301 7.11 1.77 1.28
CA ALA A 301 6.55 2.26 0.04
C ALA A 301 5.01 2.22 0.07
N GLN A 302 4.41 3.19 -0.61
CA GLN A 302 2.97 3.36 -0.67
C GLN A 302 2.35 2.66 -1.88
N ASP A 303 3.14 2.50 -2.94
CA ASP A 303 2.77 1.71 -4.12
C ASP A 303 4.02 1.05 -4.76
N CYS A 304 3.80 0.30 -5.83
CA CYS A 304 4.88 -0.41 -6.52
C CYS A 304 5.88 0.52 -7.21
N VAL A 305 5.48 1.74 -7.57
CA VAL A 305 6.37 2.74 -8.19
C VAL A 305 7.25 3.36 -7.13
N ASP A 306 6.68 3.72 -5.98
CA ASP A 306 7.40 4.25 -4.84
C ASP A 306 8.41 3.22 -4.28
N ALA A 307 8.00 1.94 -4.21
CA ALA A 307 8.91 0.85 -3.83
C ALA A 307 10.11 0.76 -4.79
N PHE A 308 9.84 0.81 -6.08
CA PHE A 308 10.87 0.82 -7.10
C PHE A 308 11.82 2.03 -6.93
N GLU A 309 11.28 3.25 -6.82
CA GLU A 309 12.08 4.46 -6.63
C GLU A 309 12.92 4.41 -5.35
N ASN A 310 12.37 3.90 -4.26
CA ASN A 310 13.08 3.77 -2.99
C ASN A 310 14.23 2.75 -3.08
N ILE A 311 14.05 1.65 -3.82
CA ILE A 311 15.12 0.68 -4.08
C ILE A 311 16.22 1.31 -4.98
N GLU A 312 15.84 2.08 -6.01
CA GLU A 312 16.80 2.78 -6.88
C GLU A 312 17.64 3.81 -6.10
N LYS A 313 17.00 4.56 -5.17
CA LYS A 313 17.70 5.52 -4.29
C LYS A 313 18.78 4.88 -3.40
N LEU A 314 18.71 3.57 -3.17
CA LEU A 314 19.77 2.86 -2.42
C LEU A 314 21.10 2.76 -3.21
N GLY A 315 21.10 3.02 -4.53
CA GLY A 315 22.28 2.99 -5.37
C GLY A 315 22.96 1.61 -5.39
N LEU A 316 22.19 0.52 -5.41
CA LEU A 316 22.69 -0.85 -5.33
C LEU A 316 23.50 -1.21 -6.57
N LYS A 317 24.64 -1.89 -6.37
CA LYS A 317 25.45 -2.43 -7.46
C LYS A 317 24.74 -3.61 -8.14
N ASN A 318 25.08 -3.91 -9.40
CA ASN A 318 24.45 -4.98 -10.20
C ASN A 318 24.35 -6.35 -9.51
N LYS A 319 25.29 -6.70 -8.63
CA LYS A 319 25.23 -7.95 -7.85
C LYS A 319 24.32 -7.83 -6.64
N GLN A 320 24.18 -6.65 -6.07
CA GLN A 320 23.40 -6.40 -4.86
C GLN A 320 21.91 -6.34 -5.15
N ILE A 321 21.52 -5.81 -6.32
CA ILE A 321 20.11 -5.77 -6.74
C ILE A 321 19.53 -7.19 -6.95
N LEU A 322 20.38 -8.20 -7.21
CA LEU A 322 19.96 -9.60 -7.37
C LEU A 322 19.40 -10.21 -6.07
N GLU A 323 19.57 -9.55 -4.92
CA GLU A 323 18.92 -9.94 -3.66
C GLU A 323 17.44 -9.53 -3.60
N ALA A 324 16.99 -8.59 -4.42
CA ALA A 324 15.61 -8.09 -4.39
C ALA A 324 14.54 -9.17 -4.64
N PRO A 325 14.69 -10.10 -5.61
CA PRO A 325 13.75 -11.21 -5.80
C PRO A 325 13.55 -12.07 -4.57
N ARG A 326 14.65 -12.40 -3.87
CA ARG A 326 14.62 -13.21 -2.64
C ARG A 326 13.92 -12.46 -1.50
N VAL A 327 14.20 -11.17 -1.35
CA VAL A 327 13.53 -10.32 -0.35
C VAL A 327 12.03 -10.23 -0.64
N LEU A 328 11.63 -10.01 -1.90
CA LEU A 328 10.22 -9.97 -2.31
C LEU A 328 9.49 -11.29 -2.01
N LEU A 329 10.12 -12.43 -2.32
CA LEU A 329 9.53 -13.73 -2.02
C LEU A 329 9.39 -13.96 -0.51
N ASN A 330 10.39 -13.58 0.28
CA ASN A 330 10.31 -13.69 1.73
C ASN A 330 9.22 -12.81 2.34
N CYS A 331 9.02 -11.58 1.80
CA CYS A 331 7.92 -10.71 2.20
C CYS A 331 6.55 -11.35 1.87
N LEU A 332 6.42 -11.93 0.67
CA LEU A 332 5.23 -12.66 0.26
C LEU A 332 4.95 -13.87 1.18
N LEU A 333 5.99 -14.65 1.53
CA LEU A 333 5.87 -15.80 2.43
C LEU A 333 5.43 -15.40 3.84
N ALA A 334 6.00 -14.31 4.35
CA ALA A 334 5.62 -13.78 5.67
C ALA A 334 4.15 -13.32 5.67
N ASP A 335 3.72 -12.63 4.62
CA ASP A 335 2.34 -12.16 4.45
C ASP A 335 1.35 -13.33 4.25
N SER A 336 1.80 -14.40 3.59
CA SER A 336 0.99 -15.59 3.27
C SER A 336 0.58 -16.43 4.49
N LYS A 337 1.27 -16.28 5.62
CA LYS A 337 0.92 -16.99 6.84
C LYS A 337 -0.50 -16.65 7.31
N GLU A 338 -0.98 -15.48 6.99
CA GLU A 338 -2.21 -14.89 7.50
C GLU A 338 -3.17 -14.42 6.43
N ASN A 339 -2.62 -13.81 5.38
CA ASN A 339 -3.37 -13.15 4.34
C ASN A 339 -3.42 -13.98 3.06
N GLY A 340 -4.44 -13.68 2.23
CA GLY A 340 -4.49 -14.14 0.86
C GLY A 340 -3.36 -13.54 0.02
N TYR A 341 -3.32 -13.90 -1.26
CA TYR A 341 -2.32 -13.39 -2.19
C TYR A 341 -2.37 -11.86 -2.32
N ASN A 342 -1.23 -11.22 -2.07
CA ASN A 342 -1.07 -9.77 -2.24
C ASN A 342 -0.36 -9.48 -3.56
N GLN A 343 -1.08 -8.90 -4.51
CA GLN A 343 -0.58 -8.57 -5.85
C GLN A 343 0.53 -7.50 -5.84
N TYR A 344 0.65 -6.72 -4.76
CA TYR A 344 1.67 -5.68 -4.61
C TYR A 344 3.08 -6.20 -4.90
N TYR A 345 3.45 -7.35 -4.35
CA TYR A 345 4.79 -7.93 -4.55
C TYR A 345 5.07 -8.27 -6.01
N SER A 346 4.07 -8.75 -6.75
CA SER A 346 4.22 -9.01 -8.18
C SER A 346 4.37 -7.74 -9.00
N LEU A 347 3.66 -6.66 -8.62
CA LEU A 347 3.77 -5.37 -9.29
C LEU A 347 5.15 -4.73 -9.04
N VAL A 348 5.70 -4.84 -7.83
CA VAL A 348 7.07 -4.40 -7.53
C VAL A 348 8.09 -5.20 -8.33
N ALA A 349 7.94 -6.54 -8.38
CA ALA A 349 8.80 -7.41 -9.19
C ALA A 349 8.78 -7.03 -10.68
N MET A 350 7.59 -6.72 -11.21
CA MET A 350 7.41 -6.29 -12.60
C MET A 350 8.18 -4.98 -12.86
N LYS A 351 8.01 -3.97 -12.01
CA LYS A 351 8.69 -2.68 -12.14
C LYS A 351 10.21 -2.82 -12.08
N LEU A 352 10.72 -3.62 -11.15
CA LEU A 352 12.15 -3.90 -11.06
C LEU A 352 12.68 -4.59 -12.31
N CYS A 353 11.95 -5.56 -12.88
CA CYS A 353 12.36 -6.27 -14.09
C CYS A 353 12.30 -5.42 -15.37
N GLU A 354 11.44 -4.40 -15.43
CA GLU A 354 11.38 -3.44 -16.54
C GLU A 354 12.70 -2.66 -16.69
N GLN A 355 13.35 -2.32 -15.59
CA GLN A 355 14.62 -1.57 -15.58
C GLN A 355 15.86 -2.48 -15.50
N HIS A 356 15.77 -3.55 -14.72
CA HIS A 356 16.89 -4.44 -14.46
C HIS A 356 16.67 -5.83 -15.09
N HIS A 357 17.00 -5.97 -16.36
CA HIS A 357 16.82 -7.25 -17.08
C HIS A 357 17.57 -8.45 -16.47
N ASN A 358 18.60 -8.20 -15.67
CA ASN A 358 19.32 -9.26 -14.96
C ASN A 358 18.44 -9.97 -13.92
N LEU A 359 17.41 -9.30 -13.39
CA LEU A 359 16.49 -9.86 -12.42
C LEU A 359 15.59 -10.96 -13.01
N LEU A 360 15.34 -10.95 -14.31
CA LEU A 360 14.59 -12.01 -14.99
C LEU A 360 15.20 -13.38 -14.73
N LYS A 361 16.53 -13.48 -14.85
CA LYS A 361 17.24 -14.73 -14.55
C LYS A 361 17.20 -15.07 -13.05
N SER A 362 17.27 -14.05 -12.19
CA SER A 362 17.22 -14.27 -10.74
C SER A 362 15.84 -14.82 -10.32
N PHE A 363 14.73 -14.29 -10.88
CA PHE A 363 13.41 -14.85 -10.66
C PHE A 363 13.23 -16.26 -11.23
N GLN A 364 13.86 -16.56 -12.37
CA GLN A 364 13.87 -17.90 -12.96
C GLN A 364 14.59 -18.91 -12.05
N PHE A 365 15.75 -18.56 -11.50
CA PHE A 365 16.46 -19.41 -10.53
C PHE A 365 15.62 -19.59 -9.25
N LEU A 366 15.04 -18.51 -8.75
CA LEU A 366 14.19 -18.55 -7.57
C LEU A 366 12.97 -19.47 -7.76
N PHE A 367 12.39 -19.50 -8.96
CA PHE A 367 11.32 -20.44 -9.30
C PHE A 367 11.81 -21.89 -9.26
N TRP A 368 12.97 -22.18 -9.83
CA TRP A 368 13.54 -23.54 -9.80
C TRP A 368 13.89 -23.98 -8.39
N ASP A 369 14.49 -23.11 -7.58
CA ASP A 369 14.75 -23.37 -6.16
C ASP A 369 13.45 -23.66 -5.40
N THR A 370 12.37 -22.95 -5.71
CA THR A 370 11.06 -23.16 -5.08
C THR A 370 10.47 -24.53 -5.46
N ILE A 371 10.54 -24.92 -6.74
CA ILE A 371 10.07 -26.26 -7.16
C ILE A 371 10.90 -27.36 -6.54
N GLN A 372 12.23 -27.21 -6.56
CA GLN A 372 13.13 -28.20 -6.00
C GLN A 372 12.81 -28.45 -4.51
N LYS A 373 12.55 -27.40 -3.74
CA LYS A 373 12.11 -27.53 -2.32
C LYS A 373 10.83 -28.35 -2.15
N TYR A 374 9.89 -28.26 -3.09
CA TYR A 374 8.67 -29.08 -3.04
C TYR A 374 8.88 -30.51 -3.47
N GLU A 375 9.93 -30.80 -4.25
CA GLU A 375 10.26 -32.15 -4.71
C GLU A 375 11.20 -32.91 -3.74
N ASP A 376 12.17 -32.21 -3.13
CA ASP A 376 13.19 -32.78 -2.24
C ASP A 376 12.68 -32.80 -0.78
N LYS A 377 11.87 -33.80 -0.43
CA LYS A 377 11.28 -33.93 0.93
C LYS A 377 12.24 -34.45 2.01
N GLU A 378 13.47 -34.93 1.67
CA GLU A 378 14.23 -35.75 2.61
C GLU A 378 15.59 -35.20 3.10
N ASP A 379 16.23 -34.21 2.48
CA ASP A 379 17.64 -33.87 2.81
C ASP A 379 17.98 -32.36 2.78
N SER A 380 17.13 -31.43 3.19
CA SER A 380 17.59 -30.05 3.26
C SER A 380 18.01 -29.63 4.67
N ASP A 381 19.28 -29.96 5.03
CA ASP A 381 20.05 -29.32 6.10
C ASP A 381 20.42 -27.84 5.78
N SER A 382 19.68 -27.18 4.89
CA SER A 382 19.92 -25.78 4.59
C SER A 382 19.25 -24.90 5.64
N GLU A 383 20.07 -24.08 6.32
CA GLU A 383 19.65 -23.06 7.32
C GLU A 383 18.58 -22.08 6.80
N ASP A 384 18.09 -22.24 5.57
CA ASP A 384 17.16 -21.39 4.87
C ASP A 384 15.68 -21.88 4.86
N ASP A 385 15.34 -23.03 5.50
CA ASP A 385 14.00 -23.62 5.39
C ASP A 385 13.00 -23.10 6.43
N MET A 386 12.23 -22.06 6.04
CA MET A 386 11.05 -21.59 6.80
C MET A 386 9.86 -22.58 6.78
N GLU A 387 9.83 -23.48 5.80
CA GLU A 387 8.72 -24.40 5.62
C GLU A 387 8.74 -25.56 6.62
N ALA A 388 9.89 -25.87 7.20
CA ALA A 388 10.02 -26.92 8.22
C ALA A 388 9.29 -26.60 9.55
N GLU A 389 8.95 -25.34 9.81
CA GLU A 389 8.27 -24.90 11.04
C GLU A 389 6.75 -24.70 10.89
N ILE A 390 6.19 -24.83 9.70
CA ILE A 390 4.74 -24.65 9.51
C ILE A 390 4.02 -25.93 9.91
N THR A 391 3.59 -25.99 11.16
CA THR A 391 2.80 -27.10 11.72
C THR A 391 1.34 -27.08 11.29
N ASP A 392 0.81 -25.94 10.83
CA ASP A 392 -0.57 -25.81 10.35
C ASP A 392 -0.64 -26.06 8.83
N GLU A 393 -1.31 -27.17 8.47
CA GLU A 393 -1.51 -27.57 7.07
C GLU A 393 -2.21 -26.48 6.21
N ASN A 394 -3.13 -25.73 6.81
CA ASN A 394 -3.84 -24.65 6.09
C ASN A 394 -2.89 -23.50 5.74
N VAL A 395 -1.97 -23.15 6.65
CA VAL A 395 -0.96 -22.12 6.40
C VAL A 395 -0.01 -22.58 5.30
N ARG A 396 0.41 -23.85 5.33
CA ARG A 396 1.27 -24.44 4.30
C ARG A 396 0.61 -24.39 2.91
N LEU A 397 -0.63 -24.87 2.80
CA LEU A 397 -1.38 -24.85 1.53
C LEU A 397 -1.56 -23.42 0.99
N ARG A 398 -1.87 -22.46 1.88
CA ARG A 398 -1.99 -21.05 1.51
C ARG A 398 -0.66 -20.48 1.02
N THR A 399 0.44 -20.81 1.66
CA THR A 399 1.79 -20.38 1.28
C THR A 399 2.15 -20.89 -0.10
N ILE A 400 1.91 -22.17 -0.39
CA ILE A 400 2.13 -22.79 -1.71
C ILE A 400 1.26 -22.10 -2.77
N ALA A 401 -0.02 -21.87 -2.46
CA ALA A 401 -0.95 -21.21 -3.37
C ALA A 401 -0.54 -19.77 -3.68
N ASN A 402 -0.11 -18.98 -2.68
CA ASN A 402 0.30 -17.61 -2.88
C ASN A 402 1.61 -17.49 -3.68
N GLN A 403 2.55 -18.42 -3.50
CA GLN A 403 3.74 -18.52 -4.35
C GLN A 403 3.36 -18.89 -5.79
N GLY A 404 2.45 -19.84 -5.99
CA GLY A 404 1.92 -20.20 -7.31
C GLY A 404 1.28 -18.98 -8.01
N LYS A 405 0.45 -18.22 -7.29
CA LYS A 405 -0.16 -16.98 -7.81
C LYS A 405 0.89 -15.92 -8.17
N PHE A 406 1.94 -15.77 -7.35
CA PHE A 406 3.02 -14.83 -7.62
C PHE A 406 3.73 -15.14 -8.95
N PHE A 407 4.22 -16.36 -9.11
CA PHE A 407 4.90 -16.76 -10.35
C PHE A 407 3.95 -16.82 -11.55
N GLY A 408 2.70 -17.23 -11.36
CA GLY A 408 1.67 -17.22 -12.39
C GLY A 408 1.34 -15.80 -12.88
N ASN A 409 1.34 -14.83 -11.98
CA ASN A 409 1.18 -13.42 -12.34
C ASN A 409 2.37 -12.91 -13.16
N LEU A 410 3.62 -13.16 -12.71
CA LEU A 410 4.82 -12.76 -13.45
C LEU A 410 4.87 -13.37 -14.85
N LEU A 411 4.46 -14.63 -14.99
CA LEU A 411 4.39 -15.31 -16.29
C LEU A 411 3.29 -14.71 -17.18
N GLY A 412 2.10 -14.45 -16.62
CA GLY A 412 0.97 -13.84 -17.32
C GLY A 412 1.21 -12.38 -17.74
N GLN A 413 2.05 -11.67 -17.02
CA GLN A 413 2.52 -10.33 -17.39
C GLN A 413 3.62 -10.35 -18.47
N GLY A 414 4.19 -11.53 -18.78
CA GLY A 414 5.25 -11.69 -19.78
C GLY A 414 6.65 -11.36 -19.26
N ILE A 415 6.81 -11.22 -17.94
CA ILE A 415 8.11 -11.04 -17.27
C ILE A 415 8.90 -12.33 -17.32
N LEU A 416 8.28 -13.43 -16.89
CA LEU A 416 8.85 -14.76 -17.04
C LEU A 416 8.42 -15.37 -18.37
N LYS A 417 9.20 -16.32 -18.84
CA LYS A 417 9.00 -17.05 -20.09
C LYS A 417 8.61 -18.50 -19.79
N LEU A 418 7.97 -19.19 -20.73
CA LEU A 418 7.63 -20.61 -20.59
C LEU A 418 8.87 -21.51 -20.44
N ASP A 419 10.08 -21.01 -20.73
CA ASP A 419 11.36 -21.70 -20.49
C ASP A 419 11.60 -22.10 -19.04
N ILE A 420 10.90 -21.45 -18.08
CA ILE A 420 10.99 -21.85 -16.67
C ILE A 420 10.56 -23.31 -16.44
N PHE A 421 9.66 -23.84 -17.27
CA PHE A 421 9.21 -25.23 -17.18
C PHE A 421 10.20 -26.26 -17.72
N LYS A 422 11.37 -25.83 -18.26
CA LYS A 422 12.35 -26.71 -18.88
C LYS A 422 12.83 -27.84 -17.95
N HIS A 423 12.96 -27.53 -16.67
CA HIS A 423 13.47 -28.48 -15.67
C HIS A 423 12.37 -29.03 -14.75
N VAL A 424 11.10 -28.76 -15.06
CA VAL A 424 9.96 -29.22 -14.27
C VAL A 424 9.45 -30.55 -14.82
N PRO A 425 9.38 -31.61 -14.01
CA PRO A 425 8.98 -32.95 -14.45
C PRO A 425 7.44 -33.08 -14.57
N LEU A 426 6.82 -32.28 -15.45
CA LEU A 426 5.34 -32.20 -15.60
C LEU A 426 4.68 -33.56 -15.93
N ILE A 427 5.36 -34.42 -16.69
CA ILE A 427 4.83 -35.71 -17.17
C ILE A 427 5.18 -36.85 -16.23
N SER A 428 6.41 -36.88 -15.70
CA SER A 428 6.90 -37.95 -14.83
C SER A 428 6.28 -37.95 -13.42
N GLY A 429 5.59 -36.88 -13.07
CA GLY A 429 4.87 -36.71 -11.80
C GLY A 429 5.63 -35.80 -10.83
N LEU A 430 4.90 -34.89 -10.24
CA LEU A 430 5.34 -34.00 -9.17
C LEU A 430 4.78 -34.49 -7.84
N THR A 431 5.37 -34.08 -6.73
CA THR A 431 4.80 -34.27 -5.39
C THR A 431 3.42 -33.63 -5.27
N ALA A 432 2.69 -33.87 -4.18
CA ALA A 432 1.39 -33.24 -3.97
C ALA A 432 1.51 -31.71 -3.92
N ASP A 433 2.54 -31.19 -3.25
CA ASP A 433 2.80 -29.77 -3.10
C ASP A 433 3.25 -29.13 -4.42
N GLY A 434 4.16 -29.79 -5.15
CA GLY A 434 4.58 -29.38 -6.48
C GLY A 434 3.42 -29.34 -7.49
N ASN A 435 2.52 -30.32 -7.43
CA ASN A 435 1.30 -30.30 -8.25
C ASN A 435 0.40 -29.11 -7.91
N LEU A 436 0.11 -28.87 -6.62
CA LEU A 436 -0.70 -27.73 -6.17
C LEU A 436 -0.08 -26.40 -6.60
N PHE A 437 1.24 -26.25 -6.42
CA PHE A 437 1.96 -25.04 -6.82
C PHE A 437 1.80 -24.76 -8.33
N ILE A 438 2.01 -25.77 -9.18
CA ILE A 438 1.89 -25.61 -10.64
C ILE A 438 0.44 -25.43 -11.07
N GLU A 439 -0.53 -26.10 -10.44
CA GLU A 439 -1.96 -25.91 -10.74
C GLU A 439 -2.39 -24.46 -10.49
N VAL A 440 -2.08 -23.93 -9.30
CA VAL A 440 -2.40 -22.54 -8.93
C VAL A 440 -1.67 -21.55 -9.82
N MET A 441 -0.41 -21.83 -10.14
CA MET A 441 0.39 -20.99 -11.03
C MET A 441 -0.22 -20.90 -12.44
N ILE A 442 -0.65 -22.01 -13.02
CA ILE A 442 -1.28 -22.04 -14.36
C ILE A 442 -2.66 -21.39 -14.31
N TYR A 443 -3.44 -21.63 -13.27
CA TYR A 443 -4.72 -20.95 -13.06
C TYR A 443 -4.53 -19.42 -13.06
N GLN A 444 -3.59 -18.93 -12.26
CA GLN A 444 -3.31 -17.49 -12.17
C GLN A 444 -2.74 -16.92 -13.48
N LEU A 445 -1.93 -17.69 -14.20
CA LEU A 445 -1.44 -17.33 -15.54
C LEU A 445 -2.62 -17.03 -16.47
N PHE A 446 -3.61 -17.91 -16.54
CA PHE A 446 -4.77 -17.73 -17.41
C PHE A 446 -5.64 -16.55 -16.98
N GLN A 447 -5.86 -16.38 -15.68
CA GLN A 447 -6.58 -15.22 -15.15
C GLN A 447 -5.88 -13.89 -15.53
N THR A 448 -4.56 -13.85 -15.40
CA THR A 448 -3.77 -12.64 -15.67
C THR A 448 -3.75 -12.32 -17.18
N ILE A 449 -3.56 -13.31 -18.05
CA ILE A 449 -3.59 -13.11 -19.51
C ILE A 449 -4.98 -12.70 -19.97
N ALA A 450 -6.03 -13.35 -19.46
CA ALA A 450 -7.39 -12.99 -19.80
C ALA A 450 -7.72 -11.56 -19.36
N LYS A 451 -7.32 -11.15 -18.15
CA LYS A 451 -7.46 -9.76 -17.66
C LYS A 451 -6.77 -8.75 -18.60
N ARG A 452 -5.57 -9.04 -19.08
CA ARG A 452 -4.83 -8.19 -20.03
C ARG A 452 -5.46 -8.14 -21.43
N SER A 453 -6.11 -9.21 -21.84
CA SER A 453 -6.71 -9.37 -23.16
C SER A 453 -8.15 -8.87 -23.22
N GLU A 454 -8.78 -8.61 -22.07
CA GLU A 454 -10.18 -8.26 -21.94
C GLU A 454 -10.50 -6.86 -22.47
N ILE A 455 -11.46 -6.76 -23.40
CA ILE A 455 -12.00 -5.51 -23.91
C ILE A 455 -13.47 -5.44 -23.55
N THR A 456 -13.84 -4.43 -22.79
CA THR A 456 -15.24 -4.18 -22.45
C THR A 456 -15.86 -3.22 -23.45
N LYS A 457 -16.86 -3.70 -24.21
CA LYS A 457 -17.70 -2.87 -25.08
C LYS A 457 -19.10 -2.72 -24.45
N LYS A 458 -19.61 -1.50 -24.41
CA LYS A 458 -21.00 -1.25 -24.02
C LYS A 458 -21.86 -1.26 -25.29
N LYS A 459 -22.80 -2.19 -25.40
CA LYS A 459 -23.81 -2.24 -26.47
C LYS A 459 -25.18 -2.36 -25.82
N GLU A 460 -26.09 -1.43 -26.13
CA GLU A 460 -27.48 -1.41 -25.63
C GLU A 460 -27.61 -1.54 -24.09
N GLY A 461 -26.74 -0.88 -23.35
CA GLY A 461 -26.75 -0.90 -21.87
C GLY A 461 -26.17 -2.17 -21.23
N LYS A 462 -25.83 -3.21 -22.02
CA LYS A 462 -25.18 -4.43 -21.53
C LYS A 462 -23.67 -4.39 -21.78
N LYS A 463 -22.88 -4.82 -20.79
CA LYS A 463 -21.44 -5.00 -20.93
C LYS A 463 -21.19 -6.29 -21.73
N MET A 464 -20.56 -6.17 -22.90
CA MET A 464 -20.03 -7.30 -23.66
C MET A 464 -18.52 -7.37 -23.46
N TYR A 465 -18.04 -8.54 -23.14
CA TYR A 465 -16.61 -8.83 -22.94
C TYR A 465 -16.07 -9.55 -24.17
N GLN A 466 -15.00 -9.05 -24.73
CA GLN A 466 -14.25 -9.65 -25.83
C GLN A 466 -12.79 -9.77 -25.41
N TYR A 467 -12.08 -10.77 -25.90
CA TYR A 467 -10.68 -11.00 -25.59
C TYR A 467 -9.84 -10.90 -26.88
N LYS A 468 -8.65 -10.32 -26.76
CA LYS A 468 -7.66 -10.29 -27.83
C LYS A 468 -6.69 -11.45 -27.66
N ASP A 469 -6.42 -12.16 -28.76
CA ASP A 469 -5.56 -13.33 -28.77
C ASP A 469 -4.06 -12.98 -28.75
N GLU A 470 -3.71 -11.70 -29.01
CA GLU A 470 -2.33 -11.21 -29.14
C GLU A 470 -1.43 -11.58 -27.94
N ASN A 471 -1.95 -11.43 -26.71
CA ASN A 471 -1.16 -11.73 -25.50
C ASN A 471 -0.91 -13.23 -25.31
N MET A 472 -1.89 -14.09 -25.68
CA MET A 472 -1.72 -15.53 -25.60
C MET A 472 -0.74 -16.03 -26.68
N VAL A 473 -0.86 -15.50 -27.88
CA VAL A 473 0.06 -15.78 -28.99
C VAL A 473 1.49 -15.33 -28.65
N ALA A 474 1.64 -14.13 -28.03
CA ALA A 474 2.93 -13.62 -27.58
C ALA A 474 3.56 -14.51 -26.50
N LEU A 475 2.76 -15.03 -25.56
CA LEU A 475 3.25 -15.96 -24.52
C LEU A 475 3.84 -17.23 -25.17
N ILE A 476 3.17 -17.81 -26.15
CA ILE A 476 3.55 -19.08 -26.73
C ILE A 476 4.66 -18.91 -27.78
N ASN A 477 4.60 -17.87 -28.62
CA ASN A 477 5.55 -17.65 -29.71
C ASN A 477 6.80 -16.88 -29.32
N GLY A 478 6.70 -16.00 -28.35
CA GLY A 478 7.77 -15.04 -28.06
C GLY A 478 8.98 -15.59 -27.35
N ASN A 479 9.00 -16.85 -26.88
CA ASN A 479 9.85 -17.10 -25.73
C ASN A 479 10.54 -18.47 -25.63
N VAL A 480 10.24 -19.42 -26.49
CA VAL A 480 10.91 -20.72 -26.42
C VAL A 480 11.59 -20.99 -27.76
N MET A 481 12.93 -21.00 -27.77
CA MET A 481 13.69 -21.34 -28.96
C MET A 481 14.15 -22.80 -28.94
N GLY A 482 14.03 -23.49 -30.07
CA GLY A 482 14.65 -24.79 -30.33
C GLY A 482 13.82 -26.02 -29.91
N GLU A 483 14.48 -27.18 -29.89
CA GLU A 483 13.91 -28.51 -29.64
C GLU A 483 13.17 -28.65 -28.27
N THR A 484 13.54 -27.84 -27.29
CA THR A 484 12.92 -27.86 -25.95
C THR A 484 11.50 -27.30 -25.94
N LYS A 485 11.12 -26.50 -26.93
CA LYS A 485 9.75 -25.91 -27.03
C LYS A 485 8.66 -26.99 -27.10
N GLY A 486 8.82 -27.94 -27.99
CA GLY A 486 7.87 -29.04 -28.16
C GLY A 486 7.69 -29.89 -26.91
N THR A 487 8.79 -30.11 -26.17
CA THR A 487 8.74 -30.88 -24.91
C THR A 487 8.00 -30.14 -23.81
N ILE A 488 8.25 -28.84 -23.64
CA ILE A 488 7.57 -28.00 -22.63
C ILE A 488 6.07 -27.90 -22.95
N LEU A 489 5.72 -27.62 -24.19
CA LEU A 489 4.30 -27.48 -24.59
C LEU A 489 3.54 -28.81 -24.47
N ARG A 490 4.17 -29.94 -24.79
CA ARG A 490 3.59 -31.29 -24.56
C ARG A 490 3.37 -31.56 -23.07
N GLY A 491 4.37 -31.20 -22.23
CA GLY A 491 4.27 -31.33 -20.77
C GLY A 491 3.14 -30.49 -20.20
N LEU A 492 3.07 -29.22 -20.56
CA LEU A 492 2.00 -28.32 -20.12
C LEU A 492 0.62 -28.81 -20.58
N ARG A 493 0.46 -29.22 -21.83
CA ARG A 493 -0.79 -29.76 -22.35
C ARG A 493 -1.22 -31.04 -21.62
N TRP A 494 -0.28 -31.95 -21.34
CA TRP A 494 -0.55 -33.13 -20.54
C TRP A 494 -1.04 -32.76 -19.13
N PHE A 495 -0.38 -31.82 -18.49
CA PHE A 495 -0.71 -31.33 -17.16
C PHE A 495 -2.12 -30.69 -17.13
N LEU A 496 -2.43 -29.85 -18.10
CA LEU A 496 -3.75 -29.21 -18.24
C LEU A 496 -4.88 -30.25 -18.35
N ASN A 497 -4.67 -31.31 -19.14
CA ASN A 497 -5.70 -32.31 -19.39
C ASN A 497 -5.88 -33.32 -18.25
N ASN A 498 -4.82 -33.57 -17.46
CA ASN A 498 -4.83 -34.67 -16.48
C ASN A 498 -4.80 -34.20 -15.02
N LYS A 499 -4.33 -32.99 -14.77
CA LYS A 499 -4.09 -32.50 -13.39
C LYS A 499 -4.91 -31.28 -13.06
N LEU A 500 -5.01 -30.29 -13.95
CA LEU A 500 -5.67 -29.03 -13.66
C LEU A 500 -7.19 -29.22 -13.45
N LYS A 501 -7.65 -28.98 -12.22
CA LYS A 501 -9.07 -28.92 -11.84
C LYS A 501 -9.41 -27.48 -11.45
N TYR A 502 -9.58 -26.62 -12.45
CA TYR A 502 -9.78 -25.19 -12.22
C TYR A 502 -11.06 -24.88 -11.42
N GLU A 503 -12.04 -25.81 -11.38
CA GLU A 503 -13.25 -25.64 -10.58
C GLU A 503 -12.97 -25.49 -9.08
N ASN A 504 -11.87 -26.07 -8.58
CA ASN A 504 -11.47 -25.99 -7.18
C ASN A 504 -11.00 -24.58 -6.77
N TYR A 505 -10.68 -23.73 -7.74
CA TYR A 505 -10.13 -22.38 -7.52
C TYR A 505 -11.16 -21.29 -7.78
N LEU A 506 -12.37 -21.65 -8.19
CA LEU A 506 -13.48 -20.73 -8.39
C LEU A 506 -14.20 -20.45 -7.07
N ASP A 507 -14.84 -19.28 -6.97
CA ASP A 507 -15.66 -18.92 -5.82
C ASP A 507 -16.75 -19.99 -5.57
N PRO A 508 -16.95 -20.45 -4.33
CA PRO A 508 -18.01 -21.40 -4.00
C PRO A 508 -19.43 -20.91 -4.37
N ASP A 509 -19.66 -19.59 -4.33
CA ASP A 509 -20.92 -19.00 -4.76
C ASP A 509 -20.96 -18.78 -6.28
N GLN A 510 -21.57 -19.72 -6.99
CA GLN A 510 -21.75 -19.65 -8.45
C GLN A 510 -22.50 -18.41 -8.96
N LYS A 511 -23.19 -17.68 -8.08
CA LYS A 511 -23.88 -16.42 -8.42
C LYS A 511 -23.03 -15.20 -8.18
N SER A 512 -21.87 -15.34 -7.54
CA SER A 512 -20.98 -14.23 -7.28
C SER A 512 -20.44 -13.61 -8.58
N LYS A 513 -20.19 -12.32 -8.55
CA LYS A 513 -19.57 -11.61 -9.69
C LYS A 513 -18.17 -12.15 -9.99
N ALA A 514 -17.47 -12.62 -8.94
CA ALA A 514 -16.15 -13.22 -9.03
C ALA A 514 -16.21 -14.53 -9.81
N TYR A 515 -17.07 -15.47 -9.40
CA TYR A 515 -17.27 -16.72 -10.11
C TYR A 515 -17.53 -16.51 -11.60
N LEU A 516 -18.51 -15.63 -11.94
CA LEU A 516 -18.88 -15.37 -13.34
C LEU A 516 -17.75 -14.73 -14.16
N ARG A 517 -16.93 -13.90 -13.52
CA ARG A 517 -15.76 -13.28 -14.14
C ARG A 517 -14.68 -14.31 -14.42
N ASP A 518 -14.32 -15.08 -13.40
CA ASP A 518 -13.18 -15.99 -13.44
C ASP A 518 -13.48 -17.21 -14.32
N THR A 519 -14.69 -17.73 -14.24
CA THR A 519 -15.16 -18.77 -15.17
C THR A 519 -15.06 -18.32 -16.63
N ARG A 520 -15.58 -17.13 -16.97
CA ARG A 520 -15.51 -16.59 -18.33
C ARG A 520 -14.07 -16.43 -18.83
N ARG A 521 -13.14 -16.02 -17.95
CA ARG A 521 -11.72 -15.87 -18.30
C ARG A 521 -11.07 -17.21 -18.60
N ILE A 522 -11.34 -18.22 -17.77
CA ILE A 522 -10.82 -19.58 -17.97
C ILE A 522 -11.43 -20.23 -19.22
N GLU A 523 -12.74 -20.10 -19.43
CA GLU A 523 -13.44 -20.63 -20.62
C GLU A 523 -12.90 -20.06 -21.94
N TRP A 524 -12.35 -18.84 -21.91
CA TRP A 524 -11.62 -18.29 -23.05
C TRP A 524 -10.17 -18.79 -23.12
N ALA A 525 -9.43 -18.70 -22.01
CA ALA A 525 -7.98 -18.89 -22.02
C ALA A 525 -7.56 -20.34 -22.24
N LEU A 526 -8.25 -21.31 -21.62
CA LEU A 526 -7.87 -22.73 -21.65
C LEU A 526 -8.05 -23.36 -23.04
N PRO A 527 -9.19 -23.21 -23.75
CA PRO A 527 -9.33 -23.69 -25.11
C PRO A 527 -8.32 -23.01 -26.05
N MET A 528 -8.17 -21.68 -25.95
CA MET A 528 -7.26 -20.91 -26.79
C MET A 528 -5.81 -21.39 -26.65
N PHE A 529 -5.34 -21.63 -25.43
CA PHE A 529 -4.00 -22.19 -25.19
C PHE A 529 -3.87 -23.60 -25.75
N SER A 530 -4.89 -24.46 -25.57
CA SER A 530 -4.90 -25.83 -26.11
C SER A 530 -4.83 -25.86 -27.65
N ASP A 531 -5.60 -24.99 -28.32
CA ASP A 531 -5.64 -24.93 -29.79
C ASP A 531 -4.33 -24.39 -30.37
N LEU A 532 -3.76 -23.33 -29.78
CA LEU A 532 -2.45 -22.81 -30.19
C LEU A 532 -1.34 -23.83 -30.02
N THR A 533 -1.34 -24.57 -28.90
CA THR A 533 -0.32 -25.61 -28.66
C THR A 533 -0.49 -26.82 -29.59
N LYS A 534 -1.71 -27.13 -30.04
CA LYS A 534 -1.95 -28.15 -31.07
C LYS A 534 -1.39 -27.73 -32.43
N GLN A 535 -1.73 -26.51 -32.88
CA GLN A 535 -1.26 -25.98 -34.16
C GLN A 535 0.28 -26.00 -34.23
N LEU A 536 0.96 -25.57 -33.15
CA LEU A 536 2.41 -25.61 -33.11
C LEU A 536 3.01 -27.02 -33.02
N ALA A 537 2.27 -28.00 -32.52
CA ALA A 537 2.73 -29.39 -32.52
C ALA A 537 2.55 -30.04 -33.89
N GLU A 538 1.56 -29.62 -34.67
CA GLU A 538 1.30 -30.07 -36.03
C GLU A 538 2.25 -29.41 -37.05
N ASP A 539 2.58 -28.10 -36.85
CA ASP A 539 3.52 -27.36 -37.70
C ASP A 539 4.99 -27.72 -37.41
N GLY A 540 5.28 -28.37 -36.27
CA GLY A 540 6.62 -28.73 -35.77
C GLY A 540 6.95 -30.22 -35.91
N ASP A 541 6.36 -30.93 -36.87
CA ASP A 541 6.77 -32.29 -37.22
C ASP A 541 8.21 -32.28 -37.78
N TYR A 542 9.18 -32.24 -36.85
CA TYR A 542 10.55 -32.55 -37.03
C TYR A 542 10.95 -33.66 -36.09
#